data_b56d15c22448a1b48e364fdf6ddec2d2
#
_entry.id   b56d15c22448a1b48e364fdf6ddec2d2
#
_cell.length_a   1.000
_cell.length_b   1.000
_cell.length_c   1.000
_cell.angle_alpha   90.00
_cell.angle_beta   90.00
_cell.angle_gamma   90.00
#
_symmetry.space_group_name_H-M   'P 1'
#
loop_
_entity.id
_entity.type
_entity.pdbx_description
1 polymer ?
#
loop_
_entity_poly.entity_id
_entity_poly.type
_entity_poly.pdbx_seq_one_letter_code
_entity_poly.pdbx_strand_id
1 'polypeptide(L)'
;MRDLFHRSAEWLARQIERHASQDVHYSRGATVLQVRAAIGRSDLAVDDGQGGVLIDHNDRDFLIRAEEFFLAGRLAEPQRGDRIEEFTGRGTFTYEVLAPKGHPVWRYDDPYRQMIRIHTKLVAQR
;
A
#
# COMPACT_ATOMS: atom_id res chain seq x y z
N MET A 1 13.02 -19.47 19.85
CA MET A 1 11.55 -19.30 19.77
C MET A 1 11.08 -18.14 18.91
N ARG A 2 11.85 -17.05 18.83
CA ARG A 2 11.51 -15.96 17.92
C ARG A 2 11.41 -16.42 16.46
N ASP A 3 12.16 -17.47 16.10
CA ASP A 3 12.19 -17.97 14.71
C ASP A 3 10.86 -18.54 14.26
N LEU A 4 10.08 -19.11 15.18
CA LEU A 4 8.77 -19.67 14.84
C LEU A 4 7.79 -18.58 14.40
N PHE A 5 7.70 -17.50 15.16
CA PHE A 5 6.81 -16.38 14.84
C PHE A 5 7.29 -15.62 13.62
N HIS A 6 8.60 -15.45 13.47
CA HIS A 6 9.18 -14.80 12.29
C HIS A 6 8.87 -15.60 11.02
N ARG A 7 9.05 -16.92 11.06
CA ARG A 7 8.73 -17.80 9.93
C ARG A 7 7.23 -17.76 9.58
N SER A 8 6.37 -17.68 10.60
CA SER A 8 4.93 -17.59 10.37
C SER A 8 4.57 -16.28 9.67
N ALA A 9 5.19 -15.16 10.05
CA ALA A 9 4.98 -13.88 9.41
C ALA A 9 5.47 -13.89 7.96
N GLU A 10 6.65 -14.48 7.70
CA GLU A 10 7.16 -14.61 6.33
C GLU A 10 6.25 -15.49 5.47
N TRP A 11 5.77 -16.62 6.02
CA TRP A 11 4.87 -17.50 5.32
C TRP A 11 3.57 -16.79 4.96
N LEU A 12 2.99 -16.06 5.92
CA LEU A 12 1.76 -15.32 5.70
C LEU A 12 1.95 -14.24 4.63
N ALA A 13 3.06 -13.51 4.67
CA ALA A 13 3.37 -12.50 3.66
C ALA A 13 3.47 -13.12 2.28
N ARG A 14 4.12 -14.29 2.15
CA ARG A 14 4.21 -15.00 0.88
C ARG A 14 2.85 -15.49 0.39
N GLN A 15 1.97 -15.93 1.29
CA GLN A 15 0.62 -16.36 0.91
C GLN A 15 -0.22 -15.19 0.41
N ILE A 16 -0.15 -14.04 1.06
CA ILE A 16 -0.83 -12.83 0.61
C ILE A 16 -0.34 -12.44 -0.78
N GLU A 17 0.97 -12.40 -0.98
CA GLU A 17 1.56 -12.07 -2.28
C GLU A 17 1.14 -13.04 -3.36
N ARG A 18 1.15 -14.35 -3.06
CA ARG A 18 0.83 -15.40 -4.05
C ARG A 18 -0.62 -15.42 -4.47
N HIS A 19 -1.55 -15.22 -3.53
CA HIS A 19 -2.98 -15.46 -3.78
C HIS A 19 -3.81 -14.21 -3.98
N ALA A 20 -3.33 -13.06 -3.54
CA ALA A 20 -4.11 -11.82 -3.60
C ALA A 20 -3.35 -10.65 -4.24
N SER A 21 -2.15 -10.87 -4.73
CA SER A 21 -1.31 -9.80 -5.25
C SER A 21 -1.43 -9.65 -6.76
N GLN A 22 -1.14 -8.48 -7.24
CA GLN A 22 -1.06 -8.13 -8.64
C GLN A 22 0.12 -7.19 -8.87
N ASP A 23 0.57 -7.11 -10.12
CA ASP A 23 1.65 -6.17 -10.47
C ASP A 23 1.10 -4.76 -10.53
N VAL A 24 1.78 -3.84 -9.88
CA VAL A 24 1.48 -2.42 -9.91
C VAL A 24 2.75 -1.64 -10.21
N HIS A 25 2.58 -0.39 -10.66
CA HIS A 25 3.70 0.53 -10.84
C HIS A 25 3.66 1.58 -9.74
N TYR A 26 4.65 1.57 -8.89
CA TYR A 26 4.84 2.60 -7.87
C TYR A 26 5.77 3.67 -8.44
N SER A 27 5.39 4.93 -8.38
CA SER A 27 6.20 5.99 -8.96
C SER A 27 6.39 7.18 -8.02
N ARG A 28 7.59 7.73 -8.09
CA ARG A 28 7.97 8.98 -7.43
C ARG A 28 8.68 9.84 -8.46
N GLY A 29 7.99 10.85 -8.99
CA GLY A 29 8.53 11.61 -10.12
C GLY A 29 8.78 10.70 -11.32
N ALA A 30 9.99 10.71 -11.84
CA ALA A 30 10.39 9.88 -12.96
C ALA A 30 10.83 8.46 -12.57
N THR A 31 10.96 8.18 -11.28
CA THR A 31 11.38 6.86 -10.79
C THR A 31 10.18 5.95 -10.68
N VAL A 32 10.25 4.78 -11.33
CA VAL A 32 9.18 3.80 -11.34
C VAL A 32 9.68 2.46 -10.83
N LEU A 33 8.91 1.85 -9.94
CA LEU A 33 9.14 0.49 -9.46
C LEU A 33 7.97 -0.38 -9.86
N GLN A 34 8.22 -1.42 -10.63
CA GLN A 34 7.22 -2.46 -10.86
C GLN A 34 7.32 -3.45 -9.72
N VAL A 35 6.24 -3.64 -9.00
CA VAL A 35 6.25 -4.48 -7.79
C VAL A 35 4.89 -5.15 -7.63
N ARG A 36 4.88 -6.28 -6.95
CA ARG A 36 3.64 -6.97 -6.61
C ARG A 36 3.06 -6.38 -5.34
N ALA A 37 1.76 -6.12 -5.37
CA ALA A 37 1.05 -5.59 -4.23
C ALA A 37 -0.25 -6.34 -4.01
N ALA A 38 -0.58 -6.64 -2.78
CA ALA A 38 -1.90 -7.09 -2.40
C ALA A 38 -2.75 -5.86 -2.11
N ILE A 39 -4.06 -6.01 -2.27
CA ILE A 39 -5.00 -4.92 -2.03
C ILE A 39 -5.65 -5.16 -0.69
N GLY A 40 -5.60 -4.15 0.17
CA GLY A 40 -6.28 -4.13 1.44
C GLY A 40 -7.35 -3.06 1.46
N ARG A 41 -8.23 -3.14 2.43
CA ARG A 41 -9.24 -2.12 2.65
C ARG A 41 -8.67 -1.07 3.59
N SER A 42 -8.88 0.20 3.28
CA SER A 42 -8.47 1.26 4.19
C SER A 42 -9.43 1.32 5.38
N ASP A 43 -8.85 1.26 6.58
CA ASP A 43 -9.60 1.36 7.84
C ASP A 43 -9.53 2.76 8.43
N LEU A 44 -8.93 3.73 7.71
CA LEU A 44 -8.80 5.08 8.21
C LEU A 44 -10.13 5.81 8.12
N ALA A 45 -10.59 6.29 9.26
CA ALA A 45 -11.81 7.08 9.33
C ALA A 45 -11.48 8.55 9.10
N VAL A 46 -12.37 9.25 8.39
CA VAL A 46 -12.24 10.67 8.12
C VAL A 46 -13.38 11.40 8.80
N ASP A 47 -13.06 12.49 9.51
CA ASP A 47 -14.07 13.35 10.12
C ASP A 47 -14.86 14.06 9.01
N ASP A 48 -16.18 13.98 9.08
CA ASP A 48 -17.07 14.61 8.09
C ASP A 48 -17.29 16.12 8.33
N GLY A 49 -16.65 16.68 9.35
CA GLY A 49 -16.81 18.10 9.70
C GLY A 49 -18.03 18.40 10.54
N GLN A 50 -18.85 17.41 10.84
CA GLN A 50 -20.08 17.55 11.64
C GLN A 50 -20.04 16.69 12.90
N GLY A 51 -18.86 16.22 13.29
CA GLY A 51 -18.72 15.33 14.42
C GLY A 51 -18.98 13.86 14.09
N GLY A 52 -19.30 13.53 12.84
CA GLY A 52 -19.43 12.17 12.37
C GLY A 52 -18.12 11.65 11.79
N VAL A 53 -18.12 10.39 11.40
CA VAL A 53 -16.97 9.73 10.81
C VAL A 53 -17.36 9.15 9.47
N LEU A 54 -16.63 9.56 8.41
CA LEU A 54 -16.83 9.04 7.07
C LEU A 54 -15.75 8.03 6.73
N ILE A 55 -16.17 6.93 6.10
CA ILE A 55 -15.26 6.00 5.44
C ILE A 55 -15.34 6.30 3.95
N ASP A 56 -14.24 6.77 3.37
CA ASP A 56 -14.19 7.07 1.95
C ASP A 56 -14.01 5.76 1.18
N HIS A 57 -15.03 5.42 0.37
CA HIS A 57 -15.03 4.18 -0.40
C HIS A 57 -14.00 4.16 -1.55
N ASN A 58 -13.43 5.33 -1.89
CA ASN A 58 -12.38 5.43 -2.90
C ASN A 58 -10.98 5.21 -2.33
N ASP A 59 -10.88 5.08 -1.02
CA ASP A 59 -9.61 4.82 -0.38
C ASP A 59 -9.27 3.33 -0.48
N ARG A 60 -7.99 3.08 -0.69
CA ARG A 60 -7.48 1.72 -0.82
C ARG A 60 -6.10 1.65 -0.20
N ASP A 61 -5.81 0.53 0.46
CA ASP A 61 -4.46 0.26 0.94
C ASP A 61 -3.80 -0.74 0.00
N PHE A 62 -2.52 -0.53 -0.24
CA PHE A 62 -1.66 -1.49 -0.94
C PHE A 62 -0.67 -2.09 0.05
N LEU A 63 -0.50 -3.41 -0.04
CA LEU A 63 0.42 -4.15 0.81
C LEU A 63 1.57 -4.65 -0.06
N ILE A 64 2.78 -4.20 0.25
CA ILE A 64 3.98 -4.54 -0.53
C ILE A 64 5.00 -5.13 0.43
N ARG A 65 5.70 -6.17 -0.02
CA ARG A 65 6.79 -6.74 0.79
C ARG A 65 7.88 -5.68 0.99
N ALA A 66 8.25 -5.46 2.25
CA ALA A 66 9.23 -4.43 2.59
C ALA A 66 10.55 -4.62 1.85
N GLU A 67 11.00 -5.87 1.70
CA GLU A 67 12.26 -6.19 1.02
C GLU A 67 12.24 -5.92 -0.48
N GLU A 68 11.07 -5.72 -1.06
CA GLU A 68 10.91 -5.44 -2.48
C GLU A 68 10.72 -3.96 -2.79
N PHE A 69 10.61 -3.13 -1.76
CA PHE A 69 10.33 -1.71 -1.95
C PHE A 69 11.61 -0.91 -2.16
N PHE A 70 12.10 -0.93 -3.40
CA PHE A 70 13.31 -0.22 -3.81
C PHE A 70 12.96 0.87 -4.82
N LEU A 71 13.48 2.08 -4.60
CA LEU A 71 13.40 3.16 -5.58
C LEU A 71 14.82 3.61 -5.90
N ALA A 72 15.14 3.68 -7.18
CA ALA A 72 16.47 4.04 -7.65
C ALA A 72 17.58 3.17 -7.05
N GLY A 73 17.31 1.88 -6.85
CA GLY A 73 18.29 0.92 -6.34
C GLY A 73 18.51 0.94 -4.84
N ARG A 74 17.67 1.66 -4.10
CA ARG A 74 17.77 1.76 -2.63
C ARG A 74 16.46 1.41 -1.97
N LEU A 75 16.53 0.76 -0.80
CA LEU A 75 15.34 0.59 0.04
C LEU A 75 14.75 1.95 0.34
N ALA A 76 13.45 2.06 0.18
CA ALA A 76 12.75 3.33 0.32
C ALA A 76 11.53 3.19 1.23
N GLU A 77 10.97 4.33 1.59
CA GLU A 77 9.71 4.42 2.34
C GLU A 77 8.70 5.16 1.48
N PRO A 78 7.41 4.77 1.53
CA PRO A 78 6.38 5.54 0.83
C PRO A 78 6.32 6.99 1.29
N GLN A 79 6.07 7.89 0.36
CA GLN A 79 5.94 9.32 0.66
C GLN A 79 4.62 9.84 0.10
N ARG A 80 4.04 10.80 0.82
CA ARG A 80 2.85 11.51 0.36
C ARG A 80 3.11 12.09 -1.04
N GLY A 81 2.15 11.89 -1.94
CA GLY A 81 2.26 12.36 -3.31
C GLY A 81 2.81 11.33 -4.28
N ASP A 82 3.40 10.24 -3.81
CA ASP A 82 3.77 9.13 -4.68
C ASP A 82 2.50 8.54 -5.32
N ARG A 83 2.65 7.83 -6.43
CA ARG A 83 1.51 7.27 -7.15
C ARG A 83 1.66 5.79 -7.37
N ILE A 84 0.53 5.08 -7.38
CA ILE A 84 0.47 3.66 -7.69
C ILE A 84 -0.52 3.49 -8.84
N GLU A 85 -0.07 2.87 -9.93
CA GLU A 85 -0.92 2.55 -11.05
C GLU A 85 -1.27 1.07 -11.05
N GLU A 86 -2.56 0.78 -11.07
CA GLU A 86 -3.11 -0.57 -11.15
C GLU A 86 -3.67 -0.77 -12.55
N PHE A 87 -3.25 -1.84 -13.21
CA PHE A 87 -3.69 -2.16 -14.56
C PHE A 87 -4.70 -3.31 -14.50
N THR A 88 -5.91 -3.06 -14.98
CA THR A 88 -6.98 -4.04 -14.97
C THR A 88 -7.58 -4.20 -16.37
N GLY A 89 -8.41 -5.24 -16.55
CA GLY A 89 -9.17 -5.39 -17.79
C GLY A 89 -10.16 -4.26 -18.07
N ARG A 90 -10.42 -3.42 -17.08
CA ARG A 90 -11.32 -2.26 -17.20
C ARG A 90 -10.59 -0.93 -17.35
N GLY A 91 -9.25 -0.97 -17.42
CA GLY A 91 -8.44 0.22 -17.60
C GLY A 91 -7.38 0.37 -16.53
N THR A 92 -6.81 1.56 -16.48
CA THR A 92 -5.74 1.91 -15.53
C THR A 92 -6.31 2.80 -14.44
N PHE A 93 -6.07 2.40 -13.20
CA PHE A 93 -6.48 3.18 -12.03
C PHE A 93 -5.24 3.75 -11.37
N THR A 94 -5.24 5.06 -11.15
CA THR A 94 -4.12 5.75 -10.51
C THR A 94 -4.52 6.17 -9.10
N TYR A 95 -3.71 5.76 -8.14
CA TYR A 95 -3.89 6.08 -6.73
C TYR A 95 -2.75 6.98 -6.28
N GLU A 96 -3.07 7.97 -5.45
CA GLU A 96 -2.06 8.83 -4.84
C GLU A 96 -1.85 8.41 -3.38
N VAL A 97 -0.59 8.32 -2.98
CA VAL A 97 -0.23 8.00 -1.60
C VAL A 97 -0.57 9.18 -0.73
N LEU A 98 -1.56 9.02 0.11
CA LEU A 98 -1.99 10.02 1.07
C LEU A 98 -2.80 9.38 2.19
N ALA A 99 -2.94 10.09 3.29
CA ALA A 99 -3.74 9.65 4.43
C ALA A 99 -4.45 10.86 5.03
N PRO A 100 -5.52 10.65 5.80
CA PRO A 100 -6.18 11.74 6.52
C PRO A 100 -5.19 12.48 7.43
N LYS A 101 -5.49 13.75 7.69
CA LYS A 101 -4.66 14.59 8.54
C LYS A 101 -4.40 13.90 9.88
N GLY A 102 -3.13 13.88 10.29
CA GLY A 102 -2.72 13.26 11.54
C GLY A 102 -2.36 11.78 11.43
N HIS A 103 -2.56 11.17 10.26
CA HIS A 103 -2.19 9.78 10.01
C HIS A 103 -0.96 9.69 9.12
N PRO A 104 -0.03 8.75 9.39
CA PRO A 104 1.06 8.49 8.47
C PRO A 104 0.52 7.85 7.19
N VAL A 105 1.24 8.01 6.07
CA VAL A 105 0.80 7.44 4.80
C VAL A 105 1.13 5.96 4.67
N TRP A 106 1.98 5.43 5.54
CA TRP A 106 2.33 4.02 5.54
C TRP A 106 2.66 3.53 6.94
N ARG A 107 2.59 2.23 7.12
CA ARG A 107 3.04 1.55 8.34
C ARG A 107 3.39 0.11 8.00
N TYR A 108 4.11 -0.55 8.91
CA TYR A 108 4.26 -1.99 8.78
C TYR A 108 2.95 -2.67 9.15
N ASP A 109 2.55 -3.65 8.36
CA ASP A 109 1.30 -4.37 8.57
C ASP A 109 1.45 -5.50 9.59
N ASP A 110 2.69 -5.88 9.88
CA ASP A 110 3.01 -6.96 10.80
C ASP A 110 4.12 -6.55 11.77
N PRO A 111 4.23 -7.20 12.94
CA PRO A 111 5.24 -6.85 13.94
C PRO A 111 6.68 -7.20 13.53
N TYR A 112 6.85 -8.02 12.48
CA TYR A 112 8.17 -8.41 11.98
C TYR A 112 8.66 -7.58 10.81
N ARG A 113 7.91 -6.55 10.43
CA ARG A 113 8.27 -5.60 9.36
C ARG A 113 8.44 -6.26 8.01
N GLN A 114 7.63 -7.27 7.72
CA GLN A 114 7.66 -7.99 6.45
C GLN A 114 6.84 -7.29 5.37
N MET A 115 5.72 -6.68 5.75
CA MET A 115 4.79 -6.03 4.84
C MET A 115 4.63 -4.56 5.17
N ILE A 116 4.67 -3.73 4.12
CA ILE A 116 4.36 -2.31 4.22
C ILE A 116 2.91 -2.13 3.77
N ARG A 117 2.12 -1.45 4.60
CA ARG A 117 0.76 -1.03 4.23
C ARG A 117 0.79 0.44 3.86
N ILE A 118 0.36 0.75 2.64
CA ILE A 118 0.40 2.10 2.08
C ILE A 118 -1.02 2.59 1.87
N HIS A 119 -1.35 3.73 2.47
CA HIS A 119 -2.68 4.33 2.32
C HIS A 119 -2.71 5.17 1.06
N THR A 120 -3.78 5.02 0.27
CA THR A 120 -3.91 5.73 -1.00
C THR A 120 -5.34 6.17 -1.24
N LYS A 121 -5.51 7.07 -2.21
CA LYS A 121 -6.80 7.51 -2.69
C LYS A 121 -6.81 7.49 -4.21
N LEU A 122 -7.92 7.02 -4.80
CA LEU A 122 -8.09 7.01 -6.25
C LEU A 122 -8.15 8.46 -6.76
N VAL A 123 -7.27 8.79 -7.71
CA VAL A 123 -7.20 10.15 -8.29
C VAL A 123 -7.47 10.17 -9.78
N ALA A 124 -7.35 9.06 -10.49
CA ALA A 124 -7.61 9.00 -11.93
C ALA A 124 -7.98 7.59 -12.36
N GLN A 125 -8.78 7.52 -13.41
CA GLN A 125 -9.18 6.26 -14.05
C GLN A 125 -9.18 6.49 -15.56
N ARG A 126 -8.54 5.58 -16.26
CA ARG A 126 -8.46 5.66 -17.73
C ARG A 126 -8.86 4.37 -18.40
#